data_f91be1b151e141739c6e229a53589b0f
#
_entry.id   f91be1b151e141739c6e229a53589b0f
#
_cell.length_a   1.000
_cell.length_b   1.000
_cell.length_c   1.000
_cell.angle_alpha   90.00
_cell.angle_beta   90.00
_cell.angle_gamma   90.00
#
_symmetry.space_group_name_H-M   'P 1'
#
loop_
_entity.id
_entity.type
_entity.pdbx_description
1 polymer ?
#
loop_
_entity_poly.entity_id
_entity_poly.type
_entity_poly.pdbx_seq_one_letter_code
_entity_poly.pdbx_strand_id
1 'polypeptide(L)'
;ALPIYEENLENEDLESVLDDCLALGMKERHLLWHYRSKHESLIAFSNSMYYDNRLCTFPSPDSLESKVRLIPVDGVYDRGFTKRNKKEAEALVKEVIRRLSDPVLSRSSMGVVTFSGAQQEDVERLLTKEIAAHKLESAAYEREEPIFVKNLENVQGEERDVILFSVCYGPDKTGRVSLNFGPLNQAGGWRRLNVAVSRAREEMLIFS
;
A
#
# COMPACT_ATOMS: atom_id res chain seq x y z
N ALA A 1 -37.26 -48.05 8.84
CA ALA A 1 -36.03 -47.53 8.23
C ALA A 1 -36.33 -46.12 7.74
N LEU A 2 -35.78 -45.10 8.40
CA LEU A 2 -35.81 -43.70 7.96
C LEU A 2 -34.61 -43.48 7.01
N PRO A 3 -34.79 -42.76 5.90
CA PRO A 3 -33.67 -42.45 5.03
C PRO A 3 -32.73 -41.49 5.75
N ILE A 4 -31.45 -41.88 5.82
CA ILE A 4 -30.36 -40.98 6.23
C ILE A 4 -30.17 -40.04 5.07
N TYR A 5 -30.55 -38.77 5.26
CA TYR A 5 -30.10 -37.68 4.38
C TYR A 5 -28.62 -37.44 4.74
N GLU A 6 -27.74 -37.96 3.91
CA GLU A 6 -26.37 -37.44 3.84
C GLU A 6 -26.49 -36.01 3.31
N GLU A 7 -26.46 -35.02 4.19
CA GLU A 7 -26.11 -33.65 3.81
C GLU A 7 -24.68 -33.71 3.30
N ASN A 8 -24.51 -33.66 1.99
CA ASN A 8 -23.27 -33.27 1.37
C ASN A 8 -23.01 -31.82 1.78
N LEU A 9 -22.33 -31.63 2.91
CA LEU A 9 -21.60 -30.42 3.19
C LEU A 9 -20.48 -30.35 2.14
N GLU A 10 -20.77 -29.70 1.02
CA GLU A 10 -19.72 -29.21 0.16
C GLU A 10 -18.83 -28.36 1.07
N ASN A 11 -17.64 -28.86 1.37
CA ASN A 11 -16.58 -28.09 1.98
C ASN A 11 -16.19 -27.04 0.94
N GLU A 12 -16.89 -25.90 0.93
CA GLU A 12 -16.33 -24.70 0.35
C GLU A 12 -15.05 -24.41 1.12
N ASP A 13 -13.91 -24.47 0.44
CA ASP A 13 -12.63 -24.05 1.00
C ASP A 13 -12.77 -22.59 1.42
N LEU A 14 -12.95 -22.36 2.72
CA LEU A 14 -13.09 -21.01 3.26
C LEU A 14 -11.74 -20.29 3.14
N GLU A 15 -11.78 -19.00 2.78
CA GLU A 15 -10.59 -18.23 2.43
C GLU A 15 -9.62 -18.00 3.60
N SER A 16 -10.08 -18.17 4.85
CA SER A 16 -9.25 -17.92 6.04
C SER A 16 -9.71 -18.70 7.26
N VAL A 17 -8.81 -18.92 8.19
CA VAL A 17 -9.12 -19.49 9.54
C VAL A 17 -10.20 -18.67 10.25
N LEU A 18 -10.30 -17.37 10.00
CA LEU A 18 -11.37 -16.54 10.56
C LEU A 18 -12.73 -16.95 10.02
N ASP A 19 -12.82 -17.22 8.72
CA ASP A 19 -14.07 -17.67 8.09
C ASP A 19 -14.48 -19.05 8.63
N ASP A 20 -13.53 -19.97 8.84
CA ASP A 20 -13.76 -21.25 9.49
C ASP A 20 -14.33 -21.07 10.92
N CYS A 21 -13.72 -20.17 11.71
CA CYS A 21 -14.18 -19.89 13.06
C CYS A 21 -15.60 -19.31 13.10
N LEU A 22 -15.92 -18.41 12.16
CA LEU A 22 -17.25 -17.82 12.03
C LEU A 22 -18.28 -18.86 11.60
N ALA A 23 -17.95 -19.75 10.66
CA ALA A 23 -18.81 -20.86 10.26
C ALA A 23 -19.10 -21.83 11.41
N LEU A 24 -18.17 -22.00 12.33
CA LEU A 24 -18.35 -22.79 13.57
C LEU A 24 -19.15 -22.03 14.66
N GLY A 25 -19.67 -20.83 14.37
CA GLY A 25 -20.47 -20.04 15.30
C GLY A 25 -19.68 -19.39 16.45
N MET A 26 -18.36 -19.21 16.29
CA MET A 26 -17.54 -18.49 17.27
C MET A 26 -17.94 -17.02 17.35
N LYS A 27 -17.92 -16.47 18.57
CA LYS A 27 -18.29 -15.06 18.78
C LYS A 27 -17.24 -14.13 18.23
N GLU A 28 -17.64 -13.26 17.33
CA GLU A 28 -16.82 -12.21 16.76
C GLU A 28 -16.67 -11.01 17.70
N ARG A 29 -15.47 -10.41 17.70
CA ARG A 29 -15.18 -9.12 18.34
C ARG A 29 -14.28 -8.30 17.43
N HIS A 30 -14.70 -7.09 17.13
CA HIS A 30 -13.92 -6.15 16.34
C HIS A 30 -12.96 -5.34 17.21
N LEU A 31 -11.71 -5.19 16.74
CA LEU A 31 -10.77 -4.22 17.30
C LEU A 31 -11.08 -2.85 16.70
N LEU A 32 -11.53 -1.92 17.55
CA LEU A 32 -12.02 -0.62 17.10
C LEU A 32 -10.96 0.48 17.16
N TRP A 33 -9.87 0.30 17.89
CA TRP A 33 -8.84 1.31 18.02
C TRP A 33 -7.73 1.14 16.99
N HIS A 34 -7.52 2.19 16.19
CA HIS A 34 -6.39 2.31 15.30
C HIS A 34 -5.30 3.15 15.95
N TYR A 35 -4.12 2.59 16.17
CA TYR A 35 -3.02 3.24 16.91
C TYR A 35 -1.77 3.48 16.06
N ARG A 36 -1.64 2.87 14.86
CA ARG A 36 -0.44 3.00 14.03
C ARG A 36 -0.28 4.41 13.48
N SER A 37 -1.32 4.93 12.86
CA SER A 37 -1.27 6.23 12.20
C SER A 37 -1.40 7.36 13.20
N LYS A 38 -0.47 8.31 13.18
CA LYS A 38 -0.44 9.47 14.08
C LYS A 38 -1.44 10.56 13.66
N HIS A 39 -2.08 10.40 12.49
CA HIS A 39 -3.08 11.34 11.98
C HIS A 39 -4.26 10.56 11.37
N GLU A 40 -5.48 11.02 11.66
CA GLU A 40 -6.72 10.36 11.24
C GLU A 40 -6.87 10.26 9.72
N SER A 41 -6.34 11.22 8.95
CA SER A 41 -6.43 11.18 7.48
C SER A 41 -5.75 9.94 6.86
N LEU A 42 -4.76 9.35 7.53
CA LEU A 42 -4.03 8.18 7.04
C LEU A 42 -4.86 6.89 7.08
N ILE A 43 -5.89 6.85 7.94
CA ILE A 43 -6.78 5.68 8.05
C ILE A 43 -8.20 5.99 7.56
N ALA A 44 -8.51 7.25 7.24
CA ALA A 44 -9.85 7.68 6.87
C ALA A 44 -10.44 6.89 5.70
N PHE A 45 -9.64 6.64 4.66
CA PHE A 45 -10.06 5.82 3.52
C PHE A 45 -10.45 4.40 3.96
N SER A 46 -9.59 3.72 4.69
CA SER A 46 -9.86 2.36 5.19
C SER A 46 -11.08 2.34 6.10
N ASN A 47 -11.18 3.33 7.01
CA ASN A 47 -12.29 3.43 7.95
C ASN A 47 -13.64 3.56 7.23
N SER A 48 -13.69 4.41 6.20
CA SER A 48 -14.90 4.61 5.40
C SER A 48 -15.25 3.41 4.52
N MET A 49 -14.24 2.81 3.86
CA MET A 49 -14.49 1.79 2.83
C MET A 49 -14.64 0.37 3.39
N TYR A 50 -14.02 0.07 4.55
CA TYR A 50 -13.89 -1.30 5.04
C TYR A 50 -14.34 -1.51 6.49
N TYR A 51 -14.54 -0.42 7.26
CA TYR A 51 -14.85 -0.52 8.69
C TYR A 51 -16.10 0.28 9.09
N ASP A 52 -16.94 0.70 8.15
CA ASP A 52 -18.20 1.43 8.39
C ASP A 52 -18.03 2.67 9.29
N ASN A 53 -16.89 3.34 9.21
CA ASN A 53 -16.49 4.46 10.07
C ASN A 53 -16.49 4.13 11.58
N ARG A 54 -16.29 2.86 11.94
CA ARG A 54 -16.30 2.41 13.34
C ARG A 54 -14.94 2.46 14.02
N LEU A 55 -13.84 2.66 13.26
CA LEU A 55 -12.52 2.76 13.85
C LEU A 55 -12.37 4.08 14.61
N CYS A 56 -11.92 3.97 15.85
CA CYS A 56 -11.54 5.10 16.68
C CYS A 56 -10.05 5.42 16.46
N THR A 57 -9.73 6.69 16.34
CA THR A 57 -8.36 7.21 16.22
C THR A 57 -8.05 8.12 17.39
N PHE A 58 -6.77 8.26 17.72
CA PHE A 58 -6.34 9.30 18.66
C PHE A 58 -6.38 10.66 17.95
N PRO A 59 -6.90 11.72 18.62
CA PRO A 59 -6.93 13.03 18.03
C PRO A 59 -5.52 13.52 17.68
N SER A 60 -5.34 14.01 16.46
CA SER A 60 -4.10 14.66 16.05
C SER A 60 -4.09 16.12 16.54
N PRO A 61 -2.95 16.65 17.01
CA PRO A 61 -2.84 18.08 17.33
C PRO A 61 -2.94 18.97 16.10
N ASP A 62 -2.70 18.44 14.91
CA ASP A 62 -2.80 19.12 13.62
C ASP A 62 -3.90 18.44 12.79
N SER A 63 -5.13 18.92 12.92
CA SER A 63 -6.28 18.39 12.18
C SER A 63 -6.59 19.16 10.88
N LEU A 64 -5.82 20.21 10.58
CA LEU A 64 -6.11 21.11 9.45
C LEU A 64 -5.55 20.61 8.11
N GLU A 65 -4.46 19.85 8.14
CA GLU A 65 -3.80 19.36 6.93
C GLU A 65 -3.84 17.85 6.84
N SER A 66 -4.35 17.33 5.71
CA SER A 66 -4.26 15.91 5.40
C SER A 66 -2.79 15.46 5.28
N LYS A 67 -2.45 14.35 5.90
CA LYS A 67 -1.14 13.71 5.75
C LYS A 67 -1.10 12.73 4.55
N VAL A 68 -2.18 12.69 3.77
CA VAL A 68 -2.25 11.99 2.49
C VAL A 68 -2.21 13.02 1.37
N ARG A 69 -1.23 12.91 0.48
CA ARG A 69 -1.05 13.82 -0.66
C ARG A 69 -0.99 13.06 -1.97
N LEU A 70 -1.77 13.51 -2.96
CA LEU A 70 -1.67 13.04 -4.33
C LEU A 70 -0.62 13.90 -5.07
N ILE A 71 0.32 13.23 -5.72
CA ILE A 71 1.36 13.82 -6.57
C ILE A 71 1.04 13.43 -8.01
N PRO A 72 0.39 14.30 -8.77
CA PRO A 72 0.06 13.99 -10.16
C PRO A 72 1.33 13.93 -11.01
N VAL A 73 1.45 12.90 -11.82
CA VAL A 73 2.57 12.70 -12.73
C VAL A 73 2.04 12.52 -14.15
N ASP A 74 2.47 13.39 -15.06
CA ASP A 74 2.16 13.25 -16.49
C ASP A 74 2.96 12.09 -17.11
N GLY A 75 2.60 10.88 -16.70
CA GLY A 75 3.23 9.62 -17.10
C GLY A 75 2.35 8.83 -18.07
N VAL A 76 2.98 7.91 -18.79
CA VAL A 76 2.30 6.98 -19.70
C VAL A 76 2.49 5.56 -19.17
N TYR A 77 1.39 4.86 -18.96
CA TYR A 77 1.43 3.45 -18.63
C TYR A 77 1.64 2.59 -19.88
N ASP A 78 2.77 1.89 -19.95
CA ASP A 78 3.08 1.00 -21.06
C ASP A 78 2.36 -0.36 -20.93
N ARG A 79 1.07 -0.34 -21.19
CA ARG A 79 0.15 -1.46 -20.99
C ARG A 79 0.49 -2.71 -21.78
N GLY A 80 0.99 -2.54 -23.02
CA GLY A 80 1.17 -3.64 -23.98
C GLY A 80 2.50 -4.38 -23.83
N PHE A 81 3.49 -3.79 -23.19
CA PHE A 81 4.86 -4.26 -23.21
C PHE A 81 5.47 -4.45 -21.83
N THR A 82 5.86 -3.35 -21.19
CA THR A 82 6.62 -3.41 -19.93
C THR A 82 5.74 -3.42 -18.70
N LYS A 83 4.48 -3.01 -18.81
CA LYS A 83 3.53 -2.81 -17.71
C LYS A 83 4.08 -1.86 -16.63
N ARG A 84 4.77 -0.81 -17.05
CA ARG A 84 5.45 0.17 -16.19
C ARG A 84 5.02 1.59 -16.55
N ASN A 85 5.11 2.48 -15.57
CA ASN A 85 5.03 3.93 -15.74
C ASN A 85 6.37 4.54 -15.34
N LYS A 86 7.25 4.71 -16.32
CA LYS A 86 8.64 5.14 -16.10
C LYS A 86 8.73 6.52 -15.46
N LYS A 87 7.94 7.50 -15.94
CA LYS A 87 7.96 8.87 -15.38
C LYS A 87 7.51 8.89 -13.93
N GLU A 88 6.55 8.05 -13.58
CA GLU A 88 6.07 7.93 -12.20
C GLU A 88 7.15 7.32 -11.29
N ALA A 89 7.84 6.26 -11.74
CA ALA A 89 8.97 5.68 -11.02
C ALA A 89 10.09 6.71 -10.82
N GLU A 90 10.44 7.49 -11.84
CA GLU A 90 11.45 8.55 -11.78
C GLU A 90 11.04 9.67 -10.79
N ALA A 91 9.78 10.11 -10.82
CA ALA A 91 9.27 11.14 -9.92
C ALA A 91 9.27 10.67 -8.45
N LEU A 92 8.86 9.44 -8.20
CA LEU A 92 8.86 8.83 -6.87
C LEU A 92 10.29 8.69 -6.35
N VAL A 93 11.21 8.13 -7.14
CA VAL A 93 12.62 7.96 -6.74
C VAL A 93 13.26 9.32 -6.46
N LYS A 94 13.00 10.34 -7.28
CA LYS A 94 13.47 11.70 -7.04
C LYS A 94 13.01 12.25 -5.67
N GLU A 95 11.78 12.00 -5.29
CA GLU A 95 11.26 12.40 -3.97
C GLU A 95 11.98 11.65 -2.83
N VAL A 96 12.22 10.33 -2.98
CA VAL A 96 12.99 9.56 -2.00
C VAL A 96 14.40 10.13 -1.84
N ILE A 97 15.11 10.39 -2.94
CA ILE A 97 16.47 10.97 -2.90
C ILE A 97 16.46 12.37 -2.25
N ARG A 98 15.47 13.20 -2.61
CA ARG A 98 15.30 14.51 -1.97
C ARG A 98 15.17 14.39 -0.45
N ARG A 99 14.36 13.45 0.03
CA ARG A 99 14.15 13.22 1.48
C ARG A 99 15.40 12.66 2.16
N LEU A 100 16.08 11.70 1.53
CA LEU A 100 17.32 11.15 2.09
C LEU A 100 18.44 12.20 2.18
N SER A 101 18.45 13.17 1.28
CA SER A 101 19.43 14.26 1.26
C SER A 101 19.10 15.41 2.23
N ASP A 102 17.88 15.50 2.73
CA ASP A 102 17.46 16.56 3.65
C ASP A 102 17.72 16.14 5.11
N PRO A 103 18.42 16.95 5.91
CA PRO A 103 18.79 16.60 7.30
C PRO A 103 17.61 16.38 8.25
N VAL A 104 16.44 16.93 7.94
CA VAL A 104 15.22 16.79 8.73
C VAL A 104 14.39 15.62 8.24
N LEU A 105 14.11 15.58 6.95
CA LEU A 105 13.25 14.55 6.34
C LEU A 105 13.89 13.16 6.33
N SER A 106 15.22 13.08 6.28
CA SER A 106 15.95 11.80 6.34
C SER A 106 15.80 11.07 7.67
N ARG A 107 15.33 11.74 8.72
CA ARG A 107 15.08 11.10 10.03
C ARG A 107 13.89 10.16 10.00
N SER A 108 12.87 10.47 9.18
CA SER A 108 11.71 9.62 9.03
C SER A 108 12.04 8.37 8.20
N SER A 109 11.56 7.23 8.64
CA SER A 109 11.71 5.99 7.88
C SER A 109 10.78 5.99 6.67
N MET A 110 11.22 5.38 5.57
CA MET A 110 10.49 5.40 4.31
C MET A 110 10.25 4.00 3.75
N GLY A 111 9.08 3.81 3.14
CA GLY A 111 8.76 2.62 2.37
C GLY A 111 8.10 2.98 1.05
N VAL A 112 8.39 2.23 0.02
CA VAL A 112 7.74 2.36 -1.29
C VAL A 112 6.82 1.18 -1.51
N VAL A 113 5.59 1.45 -1.93
CA VAL A 113 4.61 0.44 -2.27
C VAL A 113 4.13 0.64 -3.69
N THR A 114 4.26 -0.38 -4.52
CA THR A 114 3.83 -0.36 -5.92
C THR A 114 2.60 -1.24 -6.12
N PHE A 115 1.76 -0.92 -7.10
CA PHE A 115 0.58 -1.70 -7.41
C PHE A 115 0.87 -2.92 -8.31
N SER A 116 2.07 -2.99 -8.89
CA SER A 116 2.49 -4.13 -9.72
C SER A 116 3.94 -4.53 -9.47
N GLY A 117 4.26 -5.82 -9.67
CA GLY A 117 5.64 -6.32 -9.56
C GLY A 117 6.58 -5.72 -10.62
N ALA A 118 6.09 -5.49 -11.84
CA ALA A 118 6.89 -4.88 -12.89
C ALA A 118 7.31 -3.43 -12.54
N GLN A 119 6.44 -2.68 -11.88
CA GLN A 119 6.76 -1.33 -11.40
C GLN A 119 7.71 -1.39 -10.20
N GLN A 120 7.55 -2.38 -9.31
CA GLN A 120 8.45 -2.61 -8.20
C GLN A 120 9.90 -2.78 -8.68
N GLU A 121 10.15 -3.68 -9.63
CA GLU A 121 11.47 -3.93 -10.20
C GLU A 121 12.10 -2.66 -10.78
N ASP A 122 11.30 -1.84 -11.47
CA ASP A 122 11.80 -0.60 -12.08
C ASP A 122 12.16 0.44 -11.02
N VAL A 123 11.32 0.61 -10.00
CA VAL A 123 11.61 1.50 -8.87
C VAL A 123 12.84 1.03 -8.09
N GLU A 124 12.96 -0.26 -7.77
CA GLU A 124 14.13 -0.83 -7.05
C GLU A 124 15.42 -0.56 -7.82
N ARG A 125 15.42 -0.86 -9.11
CA ARG A 125 16.58 -0.63 -9.99
C ARG A 125 16.97 0.85 -10.03
N LEU A 126 16.01 1.75 -10.22
CA LEU A 126 16.26 3.19 -10.26
C LEU A 126 16.72 3.71 -8.90
N LEU A 127 16.07 3.31 -7.83
CA LEU A 127 16.39 3.75 -6.47
C LEU A 127 17.80 3.33 -6.07
N THR A 128 18.19 2.07 -6.31
CA THR A 128 19.55 1.58 -6.03
C THR A 128 20.60 2.40 -6.77
N LYS A 129 20.35 2.68 -8.06
CA LYS A 129 21.25 3.49 -8.87
C LYS A 129 21.40 4.92 -8.32
N GLU A 130 20.28 5.56 -7.99
CA GLU A 130 20.32 6.96 -7.53
C GLU A 130 20.88 7.08 -6.10
N ILE A 131 20.61 6.14 -5.20
CA ILE A 131 21.21 6.08 -3.87
C ILE A 131 22.76 6.02 -3.99
N ALA A 132 23.28 5.12 -4.84
CA ALA A 132 24.72 4.99 -5.06
C ALA A 132 25.30 6.26 -5.69
N ALA A 133 24.64 6.85 -6.69
CA ALA A 133 25.11 8.07 -7.34
C ALA A 133 25.21 9.26 -6.37
N HIS A 134 24.33 9.33 -5.38
CA HIS A 134 24.30 10.40 -4.37
C HIS A 134 25.02 10.05 -3.06
N LYS A 135 25.61 8.84 -2.95
CA LYS A 135 26.30 8.33 -1.75
C LYS A 135 25.42 8.35 -0.50
N LEU A 136 24.18 7.85 -0.65
CA LEU A 136 23.16 7.85 0.39
C LEU A 136 22.89 6.46 0.99
N GLU A 137 23.79 5.48 0.78
CA GLU A 137 23.65 4.10 1.24
C GLU A 137 23.43 4.02 2.76
N SER A 138 24.22 4.78 3.51
CA SER A 138 24.11 4.79 4.97
C SER A 138 22.75 5.35 5.42
N ALA A 139 22.31 6.45 4.83
CA ALA A 139 21.00 7.04 5.14
C ALA A 139 19.83 6.15 4.74
N ALA A 140 19.99 5.34 3.70
CA ALA A 140 18.95 4.47 3.19
C ALA A 140 18.86 3.12 3.91
N TYR A 141 20.01 2.51 4.22
CA TYR A 141 20.07 1.10 4.59
C TYR A 141 20.72 0.84 5.96
N GLU A 142 21.62 1.70 6.45
CA GLU A 142 22.31 1.52 7.73
C GLU A 142 21.54 2.18 8.88
N ARG A 143 20.28 1.78 9.04
CA ARG A 143 19.37 2.32 10.05
C ARG A 143 18.42 1.22 10.56
N GLU A 144 17.80 1.45 11.70
CA GLU A 144 16.87 0.49 12.34
C GLU A 144 15.73 0.08 11.40
N GLU A 145 15.17 1.02 10.68
CA GLU A 145 14.13 0.80 9.67
C GLU A 145 14.65 1.19 8.27
N PRO A 146 15.38 0.29 7.57
CA PRO A 146 15.87 0.57 6.23
C PRO A 146 14.73 0.77 5.24
N ILE A 147 15.02 1.51 4.15
CA ILE A 147 14.04 1.69 3.09
C ILE A 147 13.71 0.35 2.45
N PHE A 148 12.43 0.15 2.11
CA PHE A 148 11.99 -1.00 1.34
C PHE A 148 11.25 -0.56 0.07
N VAL A 149 11.21 -1.44 -0.93
CA VAL A 149 10.32 -1.35 -2.08
C VAL A 149 9.55 -2.66 -2.16
N LYS A 150 8.23 -2.61 -2.05
CA LYS A 150 7.35 -3.79 -2.07
C LYS A 150 6.12 -3.52 -2.92
N ASN A 151 5.42 -4.57 -3.32
CA ASN A 151 4.13 -4.44 -3.97
C ASN A 151 2.98 -4.74 -2.99
N LEU A 152 1.73 -4.61 -3.47
CA LEU A 152 0.54 -4.84 -2.66
C LEU A 152 0.43 -6.26 -2.06
N GLU A 153 1.12 -7.24 -2.65
CA GLU A 153 1.03 -8.64 -2.21
C GLU A 153 2.00 -8.97 -1.07
N ASN A 154 3.11 -8.24 -0.98
CA ASN A 154 4.19 -8.55 -0.04
C ASN A 154 4.47 -7.44 1.00
N VAL A 155 3.67 -6.37 1.05
CA VAL A 155 3.82 -5.28 2.02
C VAL A 155 3.25 -5.60 3.41
N GLN A 156 2.58 -6.73 3.57
CA GLN A 156 2.01 -7.12 4.86
C GLN A 156 3.12 -7.27 5.93
N GLY A 157 2.86 -6.73 7.12
CA GLY A 157 3.83 -6.74 8.22
C GLY A 157 4.77 -5.54 8.26
N GLU A 158 4.92 -4.81 7.15
CA GLU A 158 5.74 -3.60 7.11
C GLU A 158 4.98 -2.37 7.61
N GLU A 159 5.73 -1.39 8.10
CA GLU A 159 5.24 -0.04 8.38
C GLU A 159 6.42 0.93 8.37
N ARG A 160 6.21 2.19 8.00
CA ARG A 160 7.20 3.27 8.02
C ARG A 160 6.52 4.59 8.37
N ASP A 161 7.32 5.57 8.74
CA ASP A 161 6.81 6.93 8.99
C ASP A 161 6.19 7.50 7.72
N VAL A 162 6.86 7.31 6.58
CA VAL A 162 6.40 7.79 5.26
C VAL A 162 6.25 6.62 4.31
N ILE A 163 5.07 6.50 3.70
CA ILE A 163 4.83 5.55 2.61
C ILE A 163 4.62 6.31 1.30
N LEU A 164 5.38 5.93 0.27
CA LEU A 164 5.25 6.43 -1.08
C LEU A 164 4.60 5.36 -1.95
N PHE A 165 3.44 5.66 -2.52
CA PHE A 165 2.74 4.77 -3.43
C PHE A 165 3.05 5.09 -4.88
N SER A 166 3.35 4.08 -5.68
CA SER A 166 3.34 4.13 -7.14
C SER A 166 2.12 3.36 -7.64
N VAL A 167 1.13 4.08 -8.15
CA VAL A 167 -0.09 3.49 -8.71
C VAL A 167 0.21 2.78 -10.02
N CYS A 168 1.11 3.34 -10.83
CA CYS A 168 1.55 2.83 -12.11
C CYS A 168 0.50 2.91 -13.22
N TYR A 169 -0.75 2.55 -12.91
CA TYR A 169 -1.86 2.52 -13.87
C TYR A 169 -2.32 3.92 -14.21
N GLY A 170 -2.29 4.24 -15.49
CA GLY A 170 -2.66 5.54 -16.01
C GLY A 170 -3.03 5.46 -17.49
N PRO A 171 -3.12 6.61 -18.18
CA PRO A 171 -3.37 6.62 -19.61
C PRO A 171 -2.21 5.94 -20.37
N ASP A 172 -2.56 5.15 -21.38
CA ASP A 172 -1.61 4.59 -22.33
C ASP A 172 -1.19 5.65 -23.38
N LYS A 173 -0.34 5.27 -24.33
CA LYS A 173 0.12 6.15 -25.42
C LYS A 173 -1.01 6.72 -26.29
N THR A 174 -2.21 6.16 -26.21
CA THR A 174 -3.39 6.62 -26.93
C THR A 174 -4.34 7.46 -26.05
N GLY A 175 -3.96 7.70 -24.79
CA GLY A 175 -4.76 8.42 -23.80
C GLY A 175 -5.87 7.57 -23.16
N ARG A 176 -5.91 6.25 -23.40
CA ARG A 176 -6.93 5.37 -22.82
C ARG A 176 -6.50 4.90 -21.45
N VAL A 177 -7.40 5.06 -20.47
CA VAL A 177 -7.24 4.51 -19.13
C VAL A 177 -7.92 3.15 -19.05
N SER A 178 -7.23 2.18 -18.49
CA SER A 178 -7.80 0.85 -18.19
C SER A 178 -8.18 0.76 -16.73
N LEU A 179 -9.37 0.24 -16.46
CA LEU A 179 -9.83 -0.07 -15.09
C LEU A 179 -9.32 -1.43 -14.59
N ASN A 180 -8.40 -2.07 -15.31
CA ASN A 180 -7.74 -3.30 -14.85
C ASN A 180 -6.49 -2.94 -14.05
N PHE A 181 -6.61 -2.99 -12.73
CA PHE A 181 -5.55 -2.71 -11.76
C PHE A 181 -4.86 -3.99 -11.26
N GLY A 182 -4.80 -5.01 -12.10
CA GLY A 182 -4.10 -6.26 -11.79
C GLY A 182 -4.62 -6.96 -10.52
N PRO A 183 -3.79 -7.13 -9.48
CA PRO A 183 -4.18 -7.84 -8.26
C PRO A 183 -5.39 -7.26 -7.53
N LEU A 184 -5.69 -5.97 -7.71
CA LEU A 184 -6.85 -5.32 -7.07
C LEU A 184 -8.19 -5.77 -7.68
N ASN A 185 -8.20 -6.19 -8.94
CA ASN A 185 -9.41 -6.69 -9.59
C ASN A 185 -9.70 -8.18 -9.30
N GLN A 186 -8.79 -8.86 -8.61
CA GLN A 186 -9.00 -10.24 -8.19
C GLN A 186 -9.84 -10.32 -6.91
N ALA A 187 -10.41 -11.49 -6.64
CA ALA A 187 -11.09 -11.75 -5.37
C ALA A 187 -10.17 -11.42 -4.19
N GLY A 188 -10.69 -10.73 -3.18
CA GLY A 188 -9.88 -10.28 -2.03
C GLY A 188 -8.87 -9.14 -2.33
N GLY A 189 -8.83 -8.58 -3.54
CA GLY A 189 -7.91 -7.49 -3.90
C GLY A 189 -8.05 -6.26 -2.99
N TRP A 190 -9.26 -5.94 -2.57
CA TRP A 190 -9.53 -4.86 -1.62
C TRP A 190 -8.83 -5.06 -0.25
N ARG A 191 -8.65 -6.32 0.20
CA ARG A 191 -7.94 -6.65 1.45
C ARG A 191 -6.46 -6.24 1.35
N ARG A 192 -5.83 -6.49 0.18
CA ARG A 192 -4.44 -6.07 -0.10
C ARG A 192 -4.31 -4.55 -0.08
N LEU A 193 -5.26 -3.85 -0.70
CA LEU A 193 -5.28 -2.39 -0.69
C LEU A 193 -5.43 -1.86 0.73
N ASN A 194 -6.39 -2.39 1.51
CA ASN A 194 -6.60 -2.00 2.91
C ASN A 194 -5.32 -2.19 3.76
N VAL A 195 -4.64 -3.32 3.60
CA VAL A 195 -3.35 -3.56 4.25
C VAL A 195 -2.34 -2.50 3.85
N ALA A 196 -2.17 -2.23 2.57
CA ALA A 196 -1.17 -1.31 2.07
C ALA A 196 -1.39 0.14 2.53
N VAL A 197 -2.61 0.67 2.37
CA VAL A 197 -2.92 2.06 2.73
C VAL A 197 -2.94 2.33 4.24
N SER A 198 -2.85 1.29 5.06
CA SER A 198 -2.72 1.42 6.52
C SER A 198 -1.27 1.31 7.01
N ARG A 199 -0.26 1.38 6.13
CA ARG A 199 1.17 1.18 6.50
C ARG A 199 1.91 2.44 6.90
N ALA A 200 1.35 3.63 6.65
CA ALA A 200 1.96 4.90 7.00
C ALA A 200 1.68 5.29 8.46
N ARG A 201 2.73 5.73 9.18
CA ARG A 201 2.60 6.27 10.52
C ARG A 201 2.38 7.78 10.52
N GLU A 202 3.03 8.53 9.62
CA GLU A 202 3.03 10.00 9.62
C GLU A 202 2.58 10.64 8.30
N GLU A 203 2.98 10.09 7.15
CA GLU A 203 2.69 10.68 5.86
C GLU A 203 2.52 9.63 4.77
N MET A 204 1.63 9.92 3.82
CA MET A 204 1.40 9.10 2.64
C MET A 204 1.46 9.96 1.38
N LEU A 205 2.32 9.61 0.44
CA LEU A 205 2.45 10.24 -0.87
C LEU A 205 1.99 9.27 -1.95
N ILE A 206 1.05 9.67 -2.79
CA ILE A 206 0.50 8.83 -3.86
C ILE A 206 0.89 9.44 -5.19
N PHE A 207 1.72 8.74 -5.96
CA PHE A 207 2.13 9.10 -7.31
C PHE A 207 1.22 8.42 -8.32
N SER A 208 0.61 9.21 -9.22
CA SER A 208 -0.29 8.70 -10.27
C SER A 208 -0.38 9.66 -11.45
#